data_ba2dfa80ea0b89945fecb56411333ccd
#
_entry.id   ba2dfa80ea0b89945fecb56411333ccd
#
_cell.length_a   1.000
_cell.length_b   1.000
_cell.length_c   1.000
_cell.angle_alpha   90.00
_cell.angle_beta   90.00
_cell.angle_gamma   90.00
#
_symmetry.space_group_name_H-M   'P 1'
#
loop_
_entity.id
_entity.type
_entity.pdbx_description
1 polymer ?
#
loop_
_entity_poly.entity_id
_entity_poly.type
_entity_poly.pdbx_seq_one_letter_code
_entity_poly.pdbx_strand_id
1 'polypeptide(L)'
;MKRLTVIMAPIFAAAVLIGSTSAGLADAIDGDWCNADGKRMSIRGPEIVTPGGKATHGDYTRHSFAYIVPAGEAGAGDAVQIILRGEYLAQARTGTGDTPWQEWRRCPATTS
;
A
#
# COMPACT_ATOMS: atom_id res chain seq x y z
N MET A 1 7.78 -35.88 53.94
CA MET A 1 7.64 -35.48 53.48
C MET A 1 7.60 -35.00 52.54
N LYS A 2 7.57 -34.85 51.98
CA LYS A 2 7.38 -34.29 51.23
C LYS A 2 7.28 -33.87 50.23
N ARG A 3 7.23 -33.53 49.66
CA ARG A 3 6.97 -33.03 48.84
C ARG A 3 6.98 -32.55 47.84
N LEU A 4 6.98 -32.29 47.39
CA LEU A 4 6.86 -31.74 46.53
C LEU A 4 6.75 -31.32 45.56
N THR A 5 6.61 -31.05 45.08
CA THR A 5 6.37 -30.52 44.27
C THR A 5 6.42 -30.07 43.27
N VAL A 6 6.36 -29.71 42.79
CA VAL A 6 6.28 -29.22 41.84
C VAL A 6 6.18 -28.69 40.92
N ILE A 7 6.07 -28.47 40.40
CA ILE A 7 5.84 -27.83 39.55
C ILE A 7 5.85 -27.39 38.53
N MET A 8 5.79 -27.17 37.98
CA MET A 8 5.68 -26.67 37.06
C MET A 8 5.51 -26.04 36.15
N ALA A 9 5.52 -25.73 35.64
CA ALA A 9 5.34 -25.11 34.88
C ALA A 9 5.29 -24.68 33.85
N PRO A 10 5.15 -24.38 33.30
CA PRO A 10 4.98 -23.89 32.32
C PRO A 10 4.89 -23.29 31.39
N ILE A 11 4.84 -23.00 30.88
CA ILE A 11 4.70 -22.42 30.07
C ILE A 11 4.59 -21.95 29.13
N PHE A 12 4.59 -21.70 28.50
CA PHE A 12 4.39 -21.19 27.59
C PHE A 12 4.29 -20.58 26.71
N ALA A 13 4.21 -20.29 26.35
CA ALA A 13 4.16 -19.77 25.60
C ALA A 13 4.03 -19.28 24.64
N ALA A 14 3.93 -19.01 24.18
CA ALA A 14 3.74 -18.54 23.35
C ALA A 14 3.74 -17.93 22.44
N ALA A 15 3.74 -17.67 22.05
CA ALA A 15 3.70 -17.08 21.31
C ALA A 15 3.63 -16.61 20.34
N VAL A 16 3.56 -16.34 19.97
CA VAL A 16 3.50 -15.88 19.19
C VAL A 16 3.47 -15.33 18.22
N LEU A 17 3.47 -15.17 17.67
CA LEU A 17 3.50 -14.70 16.84
C LEU A 17 3.28 -14.07 16.07
N ILE A 18 3.14 -13.70 15.79
CA ILE A 18 2.96 -13.09 15.25
C ILE A 18 3.21 -12.45 14.29
N GLY A 19 3.45 -11.86 14.01
CA GLY A 19 3.74 -11.05 13.15
C GLY A 19 3.56 -11.25 11.84
N SER A 20 3.73 -11.73 11.25
CA SER A 20 3.59 -12.01 9.99
C SER A 20 2.83 -11.15 9.17
N THR A 21 2.15 -10.30 9.70
CA THR A 21 1.27 -9.62 8.90
C THR A 21 1.89 -8.77 7.86
N SER A 22 3.06 -8.25 8.05
CA SER A 22 3.55 -7.34 7.06
C SER A 22 3.89 -8.02 5.77
N ALA A 23 4.09 -9.30 5.78
CA ALA A 23 4.41 -9.96 4.54
C ALA A 23 3.28 -9.88 3.54
N GLY A 24 2.06 -9.85 3.99
CA GLY A 24 0.95 -9.76 3.07
C GLY A 24 0.87 -8.44 2.35
N LEU A 25 1.38 -7.37 2.94
CA LEU A 25 1.36 -6.09 2.27
C LEU A 25 2.47 -5.94 1.26
N ALA A 26 3.53 -6.71 1.36
CA ALA A 26 4.68 -6.53 0.49
C ALA A 26 4.35 -6.79 -0.96
N ASP A 27 3.40 -7.64 -1.28
CA ASP A 27 3.07 -7.93 -2.64
C ASP A 27 1.72 -7.39 -3.05
N ALA A 28 1.24 -6.37 -2.37
CA ALA A 28 0.00 -5.70 -2.73
C ALA A 28 0.29 -4.25 -3.07
N ILE A 29 -0.59 -3.68 -3.85
CA ILE A 29 -0.42 -2.29 -4.28
C ILE A 29 -0.68 -1.29 -3.16
N ASP A 30 -1.24 -1.75 -2.05
CA ASP A 30 -1.47 -0.89 -0.89
C ASP A 30 -0.17 -0.25 -0.42
N GLY A 31 -0.25 0.95 0.06
CA GLY A 31 0.89 1.64 0.64
C GLY A 31 1.09 3.02 0.09
N ASP A 32 2.23 3.59 0.42
CA ASP A 32 2.59 4.94 0.02
C ASP A 32 3.55 4.90 -1.14
N TRP A 33 3.24 5.65 -2.17
CA TRP A 33 4.02 5.66 -3.41
C TRP A 33 4.49 7.06 -3.70
N CYS A 34 5.74 7.19 -4.12
CA CYS A 34 6.39 8.46 -4.41
C CYS A 34 6.99 8.43 -5.81
N ASN A 35 6.96 9.56 -6.50
CA ASN A 35 7.55 9.65 -7.83
C ASN A 35 8.72 10.63 -7.84
N ALA A 36 9.36 10.73 -9.00
CA ALA A 36 10.56 11.57 -9.13
C ALA A 36 10.26 13.05 -8.98
N ASP A 37 9.02 13.45 -9.16
CA ASP A 37 8.64 14.85 -9.04
C ASP A 37 8.26 15.24 -7.63
N GLY A 38 8.43 14.34 -6.68
CA GLY A 38 8.08 14.63 -5.29
C GLY A 38 6.61 14.46 -4.96
N LYS A 39 5.84 13.89 -5.84
CA LYS A 39 4.43 13.63 -5.57
C LYS A 39 4.29 12.35 -4.78
N ARG A 40 3.20 12.28 -4.04
CA ARG A 40 2.93 11.12 -3.19
C ARG A 40 1.47 10.72 -3.32
N MET A 41 1.21 9.45 -3.30
CA MET A 41 -0.15 8.94 -3.22
C MET A 41 -0.17 7.78 -2.23
N SER A 42 -1.33 7.52 -1.65
CA SER A 42 -1.49 6.44 -0.67
C SER A 42 -2.69 5.61 -1.04
N ILE A 43 -2.51 4.30 -1.10
CA ILE A 43 -3.58 3.37 -1.45
C ILE A 43 -3.87 2.47 -0.26
N ARG A 44 -5.14 2.37 0.10
CA ARG A 44 -5.61 1.51 1.18
C ARG A 44 -6.87 0.80 0.69
N GLY A 45 -6.71 -0.41 0.15
CA GLY A 45 -7.82 -1.08 -0.47
C GLY A 45 -8.45 -0.19 -1.55
N PRO A 46 -9.75 -0.02 -1.59
CA PRO A 46 -10.39 0.79 -2.62
C PRO A 46 -10.26 2.29 -2.40
N GLU A 47 -9.59 2.73 -1.34
CA GLU A 47 -9.43 4.15 -1.09
C GLU A 47 -8.06 4.63 -1.48
N ILE A 48 -7.98 5.82 -2.04
CA ILE A 48 -6.72 6.41 -2.42
C ILE A 48 -6.71 7.88 -2.01
N VAL A 49 -5.55 8.34 -1.51
CA VAL A 49 -5.25 9.74 -1.45
C VAL A 49 -4.41 10.03 -2.68
N THR A 50 -4.92 10.84 -3.58
CA THR A 50 -4.33 11.07 -4.88
C THR A 50 -3.07 11.90 -4.79
N PRO A 51 -2.28 11.97 -5.87
CA PRO A 51 -1.13 12.87 -5.86
C PRO A 51 -1.49 14.32 -5.62
N GLY A 52 -2.71 14.71 -5.93
CA GLY A 52 -3.16 16.07 -5.62
C GLY A 52 -3.62 16.25 -4.19
N GLY A 53 -3.65 15.17 -3.40
CA GLY A 53 -3.97 15.27 -1.99
C GLY A 53 -5.41 15.02 -1.61
N LYS A 54 -6.24 14.59 -2.52
CA LYS A 54 -7.64 14.35 -2.22
C LYS A 54 -7.93 12.88 -2.03
N ALA A 55 -8.83 12.58 -1.11
CA ALA A 55 -9.26 11.21 -0.88
C ALA A 55 -10.39 10.87 -1.82
N THR A 56 -10.31 9.73 -2.47
CA THR A 56 -11.38 9.24 -3.32
C THR A 56 -11.34 7.72 -3.35
N HIS A 57 -12.20 7.11 -4.12
CA HIS A 57 -12.30 5.66 -4.24
C HIS A 57 -12.02 5.25 -5.66
N GLY A 58 -11.63 4.01 -5.84
CA GLY A 58 -11.43 3.46 -7.16
C GLY A 58 -11.60 1.97 -7.17
N ASP A 59 -11.21 1.38 -8.29
CA ASP A 59 -11.28 -0.06 -8.50
C ASP A 59 -9.98 -0.67 -8.06
N TYR A 60 -10.04 -1.49 -7.05
CA TYR A 60 -8.87 -2.04 -6.38
C TYR A 60 -8.75 -3.53 -6.65
N THR A 61 -7.53 -3.97 -6.97
CA THR A 61 -7.13 -5.36 -6.82
C THR A 61 -5.79 -5.36 -6.10
N ARG A 62 -5.31 -6.52 -5.73
CA ARG A 62 -4.01 -6.56 -5.07
C ARG A 62 -2.91 -5.94 -5.92
N HIS A 63 -3.03 -6.00 -7.24
CA HIS A 63 -1.93 -5.60 -8.11
C HIS A 63 -2.30 -4.45 -9.04
N SER A 64 -3.46 -3.85 -8.86
CA SER A 64 -3.85 -2.73 -9.72
C SER A 64 -4.84 -1.83 -9.01
N PHE A 65 -4.94 -0.62 -9.52
CA PHE A 65 -5.88 0.37 -9.01
C PHE A 65 -6.27 1.29 -10.16
N ALA A 66 -7.52 1.66 -10.22
CA ALA A 66 -7.96 2.62 -11.24
C ALA A 66 -8.91 3.60 -10.58
N TYR A 67 -8.77 4.87 -10.92
CA TYR A 67 -9.66 5.88 -10.35
C TYR A 67 -9.84 7.03 -11.35
N ILE A 68 -10.80 7.88 -11.06
CA ILE A 68 -11.05 9.09 -11.84
C ILE A 68 -10.51 10.26 -11.05
N VAL A 69 -9.72 11.10 -11.68
CA VAL A 69 -9.14 12.27 -11.03
C VAL A 69 -10.26 13.15 -10.50
N PRO A 70 -10.24 13.47 -9.19
CA PRO A 70 -11.34 14.25 -8.61
C PRO A 70 -11.35 15.69 -9.08
N ALA A 71 -12.51 16.30 -8.94
CA ALA A 71 -12.67 17.71 -9.27
C ALA A 71 -11.68 18.52 -8.43
N GLY A 72 -11.14 19.56 -9.02
CA GLY A 72 -10.19 20.42 -8.32
C GLY A 72 -8.75 20.05 -8.52
N GLU A 73 -8.47 18.89 -9.10
CA GLU A 73 -7.11 18.52 -9.44
C GLU A 73 -6.89 18.66 -10.94
N ALA A 74 -5.64 18.84 -11.33
CA ALA A 74 -5.29 18.88 -12.73
C ALA A 74 -5.66 17.55 -13.37
N GLY A 75 -6.32 17.60 -14.50
CA GLY A 75 -6.78 16.38 -15.16
C GLY A 75 -8.10 15.85 -14.62
N ALA A 76 -8.83 16.64 -13.87
CA ALA A 76 -10.11 16.19 -13.29
C ALA A 76 -10.97 15.53 -14.35
N GLY A 77 -11.52 14.37 -14.02
CA GLY A 77 -12.33 13.58 -14.93
C GLY A 77 -11.56 12.55 -15.73
N ASP A 78 -10.24 12.63 -15.76
CA ASP A 78 -9.44 11.64 -16.48
C ASP A 78 -9.33 10.36 -15.67
N ALA A 79 -9.23 9.25 -16.37
CA ALA A 79 -9.02 7.95 -15.73
C ALA A 79 -7.53 7.74 -15.49
N VAL A 80 -7.19 7.27 -14.30
CA VAL A 80 -5.82 6.89 -13.97
C VAL A 80 -5.78 5.39 -13.76
N GLN A 81 -4.79 4.74 -14.33
CA GLN A 81 -4.58 3.32 -14.20
C GLN A 81 -3.23 3.09 -13.55
N ILE A 82 -3.20 2.27 -12.51
CA ILE A 82 -1.97 1.99 -11.75
C ILE A 82 -1.79 0.49 -11.72
N ILE A 83 -0.59 0.04 -12.02
CA ILE A 83 -0.28 -1.39 -12.03
C ILE A 83 0.95 -1.63 -11.19
N LEU A 84 0.88 -2.61 -10.30
CA LEU A 84 2.02 -3.03 -9.51
C LEU A 84 2.93 -3.87 -10.39
N ARG A 85 4.21 -3.50 -10.44
CA ARG A 85 5.19 -4.21 -11.25
C ARG A 85 6.16 -5.02 -10.41
N GLY A 86 6.19 -4.81 -9.11
CA GLY A 86 7.06 -5.52 -8.20
C GLY A 86 6.85 -4.96 -6.82
N GLU A 87 7.59 -5.44 -5.85
CA GLU A 87 7.40 -5.01 -4.46
C GLU A 87 7.55 -3.51 -4.28
N TYR A 88 8.43 -2.92 -5.06
CA TYR A 88 8.81 -1.53 -4.87
C TYR A 88 8.50 -0.64 -6.05
N LEU A 89 7.88 -1.18 -7.08
CA LEU A 89 7.65 -0.44 -8.32
C LEU A 89 6.22 -0.56 -8.75
N ALA A 90 5.59 0.56 -9.01
CA ALA A 90 4.30 0.63 -9.67
C ALA A 90 4.43 1.57 -10.85
N GLN A 91 3.53 1.43 -11.80
CA GLN A 91 3.48 2.32 -12.94
C GLN A 91 2.07 2.85 -13.08
N ALA A 92 1.96 4.12 -13.41
CA ALA A 92 0.67 4.78 -13.54
C ALA A 92 0.63 5.56 -14.82
N ARG A 93 -0.56 5.64 -15.42
CA ARG A 93 -0.77 6.53 -16.55
C ARG A 93 -2.18 7.09 -16.47
N THR A 94 -2.34 8.27 -17.04
CA THR A 94 -3.59 9.00 -17.04
C THR A 94 -4.08 9.12 -18.47
N GLY A 95 -5.36 8.94 -18.67
CA GLY A 95 -5.95 9.06 -19.98
C GLY A 95 -5.93 7.76 -20.73
N THR A 96 -6.04 7.83 -22.05
CA THR A 96 -6.14 6.65 -22.86
C THR A 96 -4.81 6.31 -23.49
N GLY A 97 -4.72 5.13 -23.84
CA GLY A 97 -3.76 4.38 -24.60
C GLY A 97 -2.36 4.89 -24.76
N ASP A 98 -2.15 6.05 -25.29
CA ASP A 98 -0.81 6.44 -25.71
C ASP A 98 -0.01 7.20 -24.69
N THR A 99 -0.57 7.44 -23.53
CA THR A 99 0.16 8.16 -22.50
C THR A 99 1.25 7.27 -21.92
N PRO A 100 2.47 7.78 -21.77
CA PRO A 100 3.53 6.96 -21.20
C PRO A 100 3.24 6.60 -19.76
N TRP A 101 3.74 5.44 -19.35
CA TRP A 101 3.65 5.04 -17.96
C TRP A 101 4.67 5.83 -17.14
N GLN A 102 4.26 6.30 -15.97
CA GLN A 102 5.15 6.95 -15.02
C GLN A 102 5.49 5.99 -13.91
N GLU A 103 6.73 5.99 -13.48
CA GLU A 103 7.18 5.12 -12.39
C GLU A 103 6.87 5.73 -11.04
N TRP A 104 6.42 4.90 -10.15
CA TRP A 104 6.21 5.24 -8.75
C TRP A 104 6.92 4.20 -7.91
N ARG A 105 7.60 4.65 -6.88
CA ARG A 105 8.31 3.74 -6.00
C ARG A 105 7.77 3.87 -4.60
N ARG A 106 7.96 2.83 -3.80
CA ARG A 106 7.56 2.93 -2.40
C ARG A 106 8.25 4.13 -1.80
N CYS A 107 7.50 4.93 -1.06
CA CYS A 107 8.11 6.07 -0.39
C CYS A 107 9.08 5.57 0.65
N PRO A 108 10.18 6.27 0.88
CA PRO A 108 11.09 5.89 1.97
C PRO A 108 10.35 5.96 3.30
N ALA A 109 10.72 5.12 4.21
CA ALA A 109 10.14 5.14 5.53
C ALA A 109 10.46 6.49 6.16
N THR A 110 9.45 7.11 6.75
CA THR A 110 9.70 8.36 7.41
C THR A 110 10.06 8.05 8.81
N THR A 111 11.04 8.78 9.31
CA THR A 111 11.43 8.54 10.63
C THR A 111 11.12 9.70 11.44
N SER A 112 10.36 10.47 11.25
CA SER A 112 10.17 11.61 12.03
C SER A 112 9.60 11.59 13.24
#